data_ea1fed6e2d5303a430b5f93cf1c324af
#
_entry.id   ea1fed6e2d5303a430b5f93cf1c324af
#
_cell.length_a   1.000
_cell.length_b   1.000
_cell.length_c   1.000
_cell.angle_alpha   90.00
_cell.angle_beta   90.00
_cell.angle_gamma   90.00
#
_symmetry.space_group_name_H-M   'P 1'
#
loop_
_entity.id
_entity.type
_entity.pdbx_description
1 polymer ?
#
loop_
_entity_poly.entity_id
_entity_poly.type
_entity_poly.pdbx_seq_one_letter_code
_entity_poly.pdbx_strand_id
1 'polypeptide(L)'
;GKIPSSALFGATPFGLRPWAYIGWWFFGDGEQLANEIYARHNIKPLLCGITGPETAGWYAEPINGLEDIQGLKIRFAGIGGKIMQRAGASITMLPAGEIFQALETGVIDATEYSQPITDQALGFSRIAKYNYYPGWHQPFSASHLVINLDVWNSISSADQELIHMLCSAATGRHLGMTESLQGEIIKGFPNIGVT
;
A
#
# COMPACT_ATOMS: atom_id res chain seq x y z
N GLY A 1 -12.59 5.57 -7.39
CA GLY A 1 -12.49 4.56 -8.46
C GLY A 1 -13.87 4.07 -8.89
N LYS A 2 -13.93 3.23 -9.92
CA LYS A 2 -15.21 2.69 -10.46
C LYS A 2 -15.86 1.69 -9.49
N ILE A 3 -15.08 1.04 -8.63
CA ILE A 3 -15.54 0.09 -7.60
C ILE A 3 -15.05 0.59 -6.24
N PRO A 4 -15.79 1.47 -5.54
CA PRO A 4 -15.32 2.05 -4.28
C PRO A 4 -15.02 1.02 -3.20
N SER A 5 -15.82 -0.06 -3.12
CA SER A 5 -15.65 -1.16 -2.17
C SER A 5 -14.35 -1.96 -2.39
N SER A 6 -13.73 -1.87 -3.58
CA SER A 6 -12.45 -2.54 -3.83
C SER A 6 -11.32 -2.05 -2.90
N ALA A 7 -11.41 -0.82 -2.40
CA ALA A 7 -10.44 -0.28 -1.46
C ALA A 7 -10.34 -1.08 -0.15
N LEU A 8 -11.42 -1.77 0.24
CA LEU A 8 -11.46 -2.60 1.45
C LEU A 8 -10.63 -3.88 1.33
N PHE A 9 -10.32 -4.32 0.11
CA PHE A 9 -9.48 -5.49 -0.15
C PHE A 9 -8.01 -5.16 -0.34
N GLY A 10 -7.65 -3.89 -0.51
CA GLY A 10 -6.26 -3.43 -0.65
C GLY A 10 -5.56 -3.27 0.68
N ALA A 11 -6.06 -2.39 1.48
CA ALA A 11 -5.69 -2.11 2.87
C ALA A 11 -6.70 -1.15 3.48
N THR A 12 -6.87 -1.23 4.80
CA THR A 12 -7.72 -0.29 5.54
C THR A 12 -6.94 0.32 6.69
N PRO A 13 -7.10 1.62 6.95
CA PRO A 13 -6.49 2.25 8.12
C PRO A 13 -6.84 1.48 9.41
N PHE A 14 -5.82 1.20 10.22
CA PHE A 14 -5.94 0.39 11.45
C PHE A 14 -6.52 -1.02 11.23
N GLY A 15 -6.44 -1.55 10.00
CA GLY A 15 -6.99 -2.85 9.62
C GLY A 15 -6.19 -4.04 10.10
N LEU A 16 -6.45 -5.19 9.50
CA LEU A 16 -5.77 -6.45 9.81
C LEU A 16 -4.26 -6.34 9.57
N ARG A 17 -3.49 -7.16 10.30
CA ARG A 17 -2.09 -7.41 9.95
C ARG A 17 -2.00 -8.36 8.75
N PRO A 18 -0.88 -8.38 7.99
CA PRO A 18 -0.75 -9.17 6.77
C PRO A 18 -1.18 -10.63 6.91
N TRP A 19 -0.68 -11.33 7.93
CA TRP A 19 -1.02 -12.74 8.16
C TRP A 19 -2.48 -12.97 8.52
N ALA A 20 -3.10 -12.06 9.26
CA ALA A 20 -4.52 -12.15 9.56
C ALA A 20 -5.38 -11.92 8.31
N TYR A 21 -4.93 -11.01 7.41
CA TYR A 21 -5.58 -10.79 6.12
C TYR A 21 -5.46 -12.02 5.21
N ILE A 22 -4.29 -12.64 5.13
CA ILE A 22 -4.08 -13.90 4.39
C ILE A 22 -5.03 -14.99 4.90
N GLY A 23 -5.13 -15.14 6.23
CA GLY A 23 -6.04 -16.10 6.84
C GLY A 23 -7.51 -15.82 6.50
N TRP A 24 -7.92 -14.56 6.60
CA TRP A 24 -9.28 -14.15 6.23
C TRP A 24 -9.56 -14.36 4.74
N TRP A 25 -8.59 -14.08 3.86
CA TRP A 25 -8.76 -14.24 2.42
C TRP A 25 -8.93 -15.71 2.03
N PHE A 26 -8.01 -16.60 2.43
CA PHE A 26 -7.98 -17.97 1.96
C PHE A 26 -8.84 -18.96 2.78
N PHE A 27 -9.10 -18.65 4.05
CA PHE A 27 -9.78 -19.56 4.97
C PHE A 27 -11.03 -18.97 5.63
N GLY A 28 -11.31 -17.70 5.37
CA GLY A 28 -12.55 -17.02 5.75
C GLY A 28 -13.35 -16.59 4.52
N ASP A 29 -14.09 -15.48 4.64
CA ASP A 29 -15.03 -15.03 3.60
C ASP A 29 -14.39 -14.05 2.60
N GLY A 30 -13.09 -13.76 2.71
CA GLY A 30 -12.42 -12.69 1.95
C GLY A 30 -12.50 -12.87 0.45
N GLU A 31 -12.09 -14.04 -0.06
CA GLU A 31 -12.12 -14.34 -1.50
C GLU A 31 -13.55 -14.39 -2.02
N GLN A 32 -14.50 -14.99 -1.26
CA GLN A 32 -15.89 -15.04 -1.65
C GLN A 32 -16.48 -13.64 -1.82
N LEU A 33 -16.31 -12.77 -0.84
CA LEU A 33 -16.81 -11.38 -0.88
C LEU A 33 -16.18 -10.60 -2.04
N ALA A 34 -14.88 -10.78 -2.29
CA ALA A 34 -14.23 -10.17 -3.42
C ALA A 34 -14.83 -10.66 -4.74
N ASN A 35 -15.02 -11.97 -4.92
CA ASN A 35 -15.65 -12.54 -6.10
C ASN A 35 -17.05 -11.97 -6.33
N GLU A 36 -17.89 -11.86 -5.30
CA GLU A 36 -19.25 -11.31 -5.41
C GLU A 36 -19.27 -9.85 -5.88
N ILE A 37 -18.31 -9.04 -5.40
CA ILE A 37 -18.22 -7.62 -5.76
C ILE A 37 -17.66 -7.46 -7.18
N TYR A 38 -16.58 -8.15 -7.49
CA TYR A 38 -15.87 -7.99 -8.75
C TYR A 38 -16.57 -8.67 -9.93
N ALA A 39 -17.33 -9.77 -9.70
CA ALA A 39 -18.10 -10.44 -10.75
C ALA A 39 -19.13 -9.51 -11.41
N ARG A 40 -19.71 -8.57 -10.67
CA ARG A 40 -20.62 -7.53 -11.21
C ARG A 40 -19.95 -6.64 -12.27
N HIS A 41 -18.63 -6.66 -12.34
CA HIS A 41 -17.81 -5.92 -13.29
C HIS A 41 -17.08 -6.83 -14.27
N ASN A 42 -17.50 -8.10 -14.36
CA ASN A 42 -16.89 -9.12 -15.21
C ASN A 42 -15.39 -9.37 -14.90
N ILE A 43 -15.03 -9.37 -13.59
CA ILE A 43 -13.66 -9.57 -13.12
C ILE A 43 -13.61 -10.73 -12.12
N LYS A 44 -12.59 -11.61 -12.29
CA LYS A 44 -12.13 -12.57 -11.28
C LYS A 44 -10.90 -12.01 -10.59
N PRO A 45 -10.95 -11.68 -9.28
CA PRO A 45 -9.78 -11.32 -8.50
C PRO A 45 -9.13 -12.56 -7.87
N LEU A 46 -7.80 -12.57 -7.79
CA LEU A 46 -7.01 -13.56 -7.05
C LEU A 46 -5.95 -12.81 -6.23
N LEU A 47 -5.82 -13.11 -4.94
CA LEU A 47 -4.73 -12.56 -4.15
C LEU A 47 -3.42 -13.23 -4.55
N CYS A 48 -2.51 -12.46 -5.18
CA CYS A 48 -1.25 -12.97 -5.69
C CYS A 48 -0.02 -12.31 -5.05
N GLY A 49 -0.22 -11.43 -4.10
CA GLY A 49 0.87 -10.82 -3.37
C GLY A 49 0.36 -9.99 -2.21
N ILE A 50 1.17 -9.88 -1.19
CA ILE A 50 0.95 -8.99 -0.05
C ILE A 50 2.29 -8.50 0.44
N THR A 51 2.34 -7.26 0.87
CA THR A 51 3.51 -6.67 1.53
C THR A 51 3.25 -6.50 3.02
N GLY A 52 4.28 -6.19 3.78
CA GLY A 52 4.14 -5.68 5.13
C GLY A 52 3.69 -4.22 5.16
N PRO A 53 3.76 -3.57 6.33
CA PRO A 53 3.31 -2.19 6.49
C PRO A 53 4.11 -1.22 5.62
N GLU A 54 3.43 -0.22 5.12
CA GLU A 54 4.05 0.94 4.47
C GLU A 54 4.55 1.95 5.50
N THR A 55 5.28 2.98 5.07
CA THR A 55 5.59 4.11 5.93
C THR A 55 4.38 5.01 6.08
N ALA A 56 4.21 5.67 7.23
CA ALA A 56 3.19 6.71 7.38
C ALA A 56 3.55 7.97 6.58
N GLY A 57 4.74 8.01 6.01
CA GLY A 57 5.22 9.01 5.08
C GLY A 57 6.60 9.55 5.40
N TRP A 58 7.06 10.40 4.49
CA TRP A 58 8.29 11.16 4.52
C TRP A 58 7.97 12.64 4.62
N TYR A 59 8.57 13.32 5.56
CA TYR A 59 8.27 14.71 5.90
C TYR A 59 9.55 15.54 5.90
N ALA A 60 9.47 16.77 5.40
CA ALA A 60 10.59 17.72 5.48
C ALA A 60 10.82 18.18 6.91
N GLU A 61 9.74 18.36 7.68
CA GLU A 61 9.75 18.76 9.08
C GLU A 61 9.10 17.70 9.96
N PRO A 62 9.42 17.62 11.26
CA PRO A 62 8.82 16.63 12.16
C PRO A 62 7.33 16.92 12.40
N ILE A 63 6.56 15.85 12.57
CA ILE A 63 5.16 15.91 12.96
C ILE A 63 5.06 15.50 14.44
N ASN A 64 4.76 16.43 15.32
CA ASN A 64 4.64 16.20 16.76
C ASN A 64 3.18 16.11 17.22
N GLY A 65 2.24 16.67 16.43
CA GLY A 65 0.83 16.66 16.75
C GLY A 65 -0.07 16.95 15.56
N LEU A 66 -1.37 16.98 15.80
CA LEU A 66 -2.37 17.29 14.77
C LEU A 66 -2.27 18.71 14.23
N GLU A 67 -1.72 19.62 15.01
CA GLU A 67 -1.45 21.01 14.62
C GLU A 67 -0.47 21.11 13.45
N ASP A 68 0.53 20.23 13.39
CA ASP A 68 1.52 20.20 12.31
C ASP A 68 0.96 19.68 10.98
N ILE A 69 -0.24 19.10 11.04
CA ILE A 69 -0.96 18.62 9.83
C ILE A 69 -1.76 19.76 9.18
N GLN A 70 -2.04 20.86 9.92
CA GLN A 70 -2.84 21.96 9.39
C GLN A 70 -2.11 22.66 8.23
N GLY A 71 -2.68 22.61 7.03
CA GLY A 71 -2.11 23.22 5.83
C GLY A 71 -0.94 22.45 5.20
N LEU A 72 -0.50 21.32 5.79
CA LEU A 72 0.58 20.50 5.26
C LEU A 72 0.27 20.05 3.83
N LYS A 73 1.11 20.40 2.88
CA LYS A 73 0.99 19.97 1.49
C LYS A 73 1.60 18.58 1.35
N ILE A 74 0.77 17.57 1.22
CA ILE A 74 1.22 16.17 1.19
C ILE A 74 0.63 15.41 0.01
N ARG A 75 1.45 14.62 -0.66
CA ARG A 75 0.97 13.55 -1.53
C ARG A 75 0.58 12.37 -0.68
N PHE A 76 -0.71 12.04 -0.68
CA PHE A 76 -1.23 10.92 0.10
C PHE A 76 -2.38 10.23 -0.64
N ALA A 77 -2.29 8.90 -0.83
CA ALA A 77 -3.27 8.14 -1.60
C ALA A 77 -4.40 7.57 -0.72
N GLY A 78 -5.49 7.16 -1.39
CA GLY A 78 -6.51 6.30 -0.83
C GLY A 78 -7.31 6.88 0.34
N ILE A 79 -7.70 5.99 1.25
CA ILE A 79 -8.50 6.33 2.44
C ILE A 79 -7.66 7.15 3.42
N GLY A 80 -6.38 6.84 3.57
CA GLY A 80 -5.44 7.60 4.40
C GLY A 80 -5.38 9.08 4.01
N GLY A 81 -5.29 9.38 2.71
CA GLY A 81 -5.32 10.75 2.22
C GLY A 81 -6.60 11.51 2.58
N LYS A 82 -7.76 10.84 2.54
CA LYS A 82 -9.03 11.46 2.98
C LYS A 82 -9.05 11.75 4.49
N ILE A 83 -8.40 10.93 5.30
CA ILE A 83 -8.28 11.16 6.74
C ILE A 83 -7.35 12.35 6.98
N MET A 84 -6.19 12.40 6.34
CA MET A 84 -5.26 13.53 6.42
C MET A 84 -5.92 14.84 5.97
N GLN A 85 -6.71 14.81 4.89
CA GLN A 85 -7.48 15.98 4.45
C GLN A 85 -8.46 16.47 5.52
N ARG A 86 -9.16 15.55 6.19
CA ARG A 86 -10.07 15.91 7.29
C ARG A 86 -9.33 16.42 8.52
N ALA A 87 -8.08 16.00 8.70
CA ALA A 87 -7.19 16.53 9.74
C ALA A 87 -6.57 17.88 9.37
N GLY A 88 -6.85 18.41 8.19
CA GLY A 88 -6.43 19.76 7.77
C GLY A 88 -5.30 19.81 6.74
N ALA A 89 -4.80 18.67 6.26
CA ALA A 89 -3.78 18.65 5.22
C ALA A 89 -4.34 19.02 3.84
N SER A 90 -3.48 19.59 3.00
CA SER A 90 -3.72 19.83 1.58
C SER A 90 -3.22 18.64 0.76
N ILE A 91 -4.14 17.83 0.24
CA ILE A 91 -3.80 16.58 -0.44
C ILE A 91 -3.59 16.80 -1.93
N THR A 92 -2.47 16.30 -2.44
CA THR A 92 -2.16 16.24 -3.88
C THR A 92 -1.90 14.80 -4.30
N MET A 93 -2.35 14.44 -5.50
CA MET A 93 -2.03 13.15 -6.13
C MET A 93 -1.00 13.36 -7.23
N LEU A 94 0.16 12.72 -7.08
CA LEU A 94 1.24 12.75 -8.05
C LEU A 94 1.66 11.32 -8.41
N PRO A 95 2.04 11.07 -9.68
CA PRO A 95 2.71 9.84 -10.08
C PRO A 95 4.08 9.70 -9.37
N ALA A 96 4.54 8.46 -9.17
CA ALA A 96 5.80 8.19 -8.45
C ALA A 96 6.99 9.00 -8.97
N GLY A 97 7.15 9.10 -10.29
CA GLY A 97 8.26 9.81 -10.92
C GLY A 97 8.28 11.34 -10.72
N GLU A 98 7.17 11.92 -10.26
CA GLU A 98 7.07 13.37 -10.02
C GLU A 98 7.25 13.74 -8.54
N ILE A 99 7.19 12.76 -7.62
CA ILE A 99 7.19 13.01 -6.18
C ILE A 99 8.51 13.62 -5.72
N PHE A 100 9.64 13.07 -6.16
CA PHE A 100 10.97 13.55 -5.79
C PHE A 100 11.14 15.03 -6.11
N GLN A 101 10.84 15.43 -7.35
CA GLN A 101 10.93 16.81 -7.80
C GLN A 101 9.96 17.73 -7.05
N ALA A 102 8.74 17.26 -6.75
CA ALA A 102 7.77 18.04 -6.01
C ALA A 102 8.20 18.29 -4.56
N LEU A 103 8.86 17.33 -3.90
CA LEU A 103 9.51 17.52 -2.60
C LEU A 103 10.69 18.50 -2.70
N GLU A 104 11.56 18.31 -3.68
CA GLU A 104 12.77 19.14 -3.87
C GLU A 104 12.43 20.62 -4.10
N THR A 105 11.37 20.89 -4.83
CA THR A 105 10.92 22.25 -5.15
C THR A 105 9.95 22.86 -4.13
N GLY A 106 9.57 22.12 -3.08
CA GLY A 106 8.61 22.57 -2.07
C GLY A 106 7.15 22.69 -2.56
N VAL A 107 6.83 22.06 -3.69
CA VAL A 107 5.42 21.94 -4.16
C VAL A 107 4.62 21.10 -3.16
N ILE A 108 5.26 20.09 -2.58
CA ILE A 108 4.76 19.33 -1.43
C ILE A 108 5.78 19.33 -0.30
N ASP A 109 5.32 19.30 0.94
CA ASP A 109 6.13 19.27 2.15
C ASP A 109 6.38 17.85 2.65
N ALA A 110 5.54 16.91 2.19
CA ALA A 110 5.57 15.51 2.60
C ALA A 110 4.99 14.59 1.53
N THR A 111 5.33 13.30 1.63
CA THR A 111 4.75 12.25 0.79
C THR A 111 4.56 10.96 1.56
N GLU A 112 3.46 10.28 1.31
CA GLU A 112 3.27 8.85 1.56
C GLU A 112 3.35 8.15 0.22
N TYR A 113 3.97 6.97 0.14
CA TYR A 113 4.00 6.25 -1.13
C TYR A 113 3.97 4.73 -0.96
N SER A 114 4.94 4.13 -0.24
CA SER A 114 5.03 2.66 -0.15
C SER A 114 5.86 2.21 1.06
N GLN A 115 6.56 1.11 0.89
CA GLN A 115 7.44 0.53 1.90
C GLN A 115 8.81 1.22 1.93
N PRO A 116 9.56 1.16 3.06
CA PRO A 116 10.89 1.75 3.19
C PRO A 116 11.84 1.42 2.03
N ILE A 117 11.87 0.17 1.54
CA ILE A 117 12.72 -0.24 0.43
C ILE A 117 12.37 0.48 -0.88
N THR A 118 11.08 0.62 -1.17
CA THR A 118 10.60 1.29 -2.39
C THR A 118 10.89 2.78 -2.31
N ASP A 119 10.57 3.38 -1.18
CA ASP A 119 10.73 4.82 -0.94
C ASP A 119 12.21 5.25 -0.96
N GLN A 120 13.09 4.40 -0.42
CA GLN A 120 14.54 4.61 -0.50
C GLN A 120 15.04 4.60 -1.96
N ALA A 121 14.56 3.65 -2.76
CA ALA A 121 14.91 3.58 -4.19
C ALA A 121 14.44 4.81 -4.98
N LEU A 122 13.31 5.42 -4.59
CA LEU A 122 12.80 6.67 -5.15
C LEU A 122 13.53 7.93 -4.62
N GLY A 123 14.40 7.77 -3.62
CA GLY A 123 15.30 8.81 -3.15
C GLY A 123 14.68 9.82 -2.19
N PHE A 124 13.49 9.56 -1.62
CA PHE A 124 12.79 10.51 -0.74
C PHE A 124 13.64 10.92 0.46
N SER A 125 14.43 9.99 1.02
CA SER A 125 15.37 10.23 2.13
C SER A 125 16.45 11.30 1.86
N ARG A 126 16.66 11.71 0.61
CA ARG A 126 17.62 12.79 0.27
C ARG A 126 17.08 14.16 0.66
N ILE A 127 15.75 14.33 0.65
CA ILE A 127 15.06 15.61 0.84
C ILE A 127 14.29 15.60 2.14
N ALA A 128 13.39 14.63 2.34
CA ALA A 128 12.59 14.48 3.54
C ALA A 128 13.36 13.63 4.58
N LYS A 129 13.58 14.20 5.77
CA LYS A 129 14.44 13.58 6.80
C LYS A 129 13.68 12.92 7.94
N TYR A 130 12.37 13.06 7.98
CA TYR A 130 11.54 12.44 9.00
C TYR A 130 10.68 11.35 8.36
N ASN A 131 10.85 10.12 8.83
CA ASN A 131 10.07 8.97 8.37
C ASN A 131 9.34 8.34 9.54
N TYR A 132 8.06 8.07 9.36
CA TYR A 132 7.24 7.45 10.40
C TYR A 132 6.85 6.03 9.97
N TYR A 133 7.26 5.05 10.74
CA TYR A 133 7.03 3.63 10.49
C TYR A 133 6.64 2.88 11.78
N PRO A 134 5.74 1.91 11.73
CA PRO A 134 4.90 1.50 10.59
C PRO A 134 3.75 2.48 10.33
N GLY A 135 3.24 2.49 9.08
CA GLY A 135 2.12 3.33 8.69
C GLY A 135 0.79 2.85 9.26
N TRP A 136 0.09 3.76 9.92
CA TRP A 136 -1.25 3.51 10.49
C TRP A 136 -2.33 3.27 9.44
N HIS A 137 -2.15 3.85 8.27
CA HIS A 137 -3.12 3.90 7.17
C HIS A 137 -3.11 2.63 6.33
N GLN A 138 -1.97 1.95 6.27
CA GLN A 138 -1.75 0.82 5.37
C GLN A 138 -0.85 -0.23 6.04
N PRO A 139 -1.44 -1.07 6.94
CA PRO A 139 -0.70 -2.15 7.64
C PRO A 139 -0.14 -3.22 6.70
N PHE A 140 -0.63 -3.26 5.47
CA PHE A 140 -0.18 -4.10 4.37
C PHE A 140 -0.69 -3.51 3.05
N SER A 141 -0.13 -3.98 1.93
CA SER A 141 -0.70 -3.79 0.59
C SER A 141 -0.97 -5.13 -0.07
N ALA A 142 -2.23 -5.37 -0.45
CA ALA A 142 -2.63 -6.57 -1.18
C ALA A 142 -2.60 -6.32 -2.69
N SER A 143 -1.90 -7.20 -3.41
CA SER A 143 -1.82 -7.19 -4.87
C SER A 143 -2.68 -8.30 -5.45
N HIS A 144 -3.63 -7.93 -6.30
CA HIS A 144 -4.54 -8.86 -6.92
C HIS A 144 -4.22 -9.03 -8.41
N LEU A 145 -4.12 -10.28 -8.85
CA LEU A 145 -4.25 -10.62 -10.26
C LEU A 145 -5.75 -10.48 -10.61
N VAL A 146 -6.04 -9.67 -11.60
CA VAL A 146 -7.41 -9.48 -12.09
C VAL A 146 -7.55 -10.03 -13.49
N ILE A 147 -8.48 -10.94 -13.69
CA ILE A 147 -8.72 -11.62 -14.95
C ILE A 147 -10.15 -11.29 -15.42
N ASN A 148 -10.37 -11.10 -16.72
CA ASN A 148 -11.72 -11.02 -17.24
C ASN A 148 -12.47 -12.33 -16.90
N LEU A 149 -13.68 -12.22 -16.35
CA LEU A 149 -14.41 -13.37 -15.83
C LEU A 149 -14.79 -14.39 -16.93
N ASP A 150 -15.11 -13.92 -18.14
CA ASP A 150 -15.42 -14.81 -19.25
C ASP A 150 -14.17 -15.61 -19.69
N VAL A 151 -12.99 -14.93 -19.70
CA VAL A 151 -11.71 -15.61 -19.95
C VAL A 151 -11.41 -16.63 -18.86
N TRP A 152 -11.59 -16.25 -17.59
CA TRP A 152 -11.44 -17.17 -16.47
C TRP A 152 -12.31 -18.41 -16.62
N ASN A 153 -13.56 -18.22 -16.97
CA ASN A 153 -14.52 -19.34 -17.16
C ASN A 153 -14.24 -20.18 -18.40
N SER A 154 -13.42 -19.69 -19.34
CA SER A 154 -13.07 -20.43 -20.57
C SER A 154 -11.86 -21.34 -20.42
N ILE A 155 -11.04 -21.16 -19.38
CA ILE A 155 -9.88 -22.03 -19.12
C ILE A 155 -10.30 -23.26 -18.30
N SER A 156 -9.49 -24.32 -18.38
CA SER A 156 -9.79 -25.57 -17.68
C SER A 156 -9.77 -25.41 -16.16
N SER A 157 -10.53 -26.23 -15.43
CA SER A 157 -10.50 -26.25 -13.97
C SER A 157 -9.11 -26.56 -13.41
N ALA A 158 -8.32 -27.36 -14.11
CA ALA A 158 -6.94 -27.66 -13.72
C ALA A 158 -6.04 -26.41 -13.82
N ASP A 159 -6.20 -25.59 -14.87
CA ASP A 159 -5.47 -24.34 -15.02
C ASP A 159 -5.93 -23.31 -14.01
N GLN A 160 -7.24 -23.23 -13.73
CA GLN A 160 -7.77 -22.35 -12.66
C GLN A 160 -7.14 -22.69 -11.31
N GLU A 161 -7.09 -23.96 -10.95
CA GLU A 161 -6.49 -24.43 -9.70
C GLU A 161 -4.98 -24.16 -9.65
N LEU A 162 -4.27 -24.38 -10.76
CA LEU A 162 -2.85 -24.07 -10.86
C LEU A 162 -2.57 -22.57 -10.64
N ILE A 163 -3.34 -21.69 -11.28
CA ILE A 163 -3.20 -20.24 -11.09
C ILE A 163 -3.49 -19.85 -9.64
N HIS A 164 -4.54 -20.41 -9.04
CA HIS A 164 -4.90 -20.16 -7.64
C HIS A 164 -3.77 -20.59 -6.69
N MET A 165 -3.22 -21.79 -6.88
CA MET A 165 -2.09 -22.28 -6.07
C MET A 165 -0.84 -21.41 -6.23
N LEU A 166 -0.52 -20.99 -7.45
CA LEU A 166 0.63 -20.12 -7.73
C LEU A 166 0.46 -18.75 -7.07
N CYS A 167 -0.73 -18.15 -7.12
CA CYS A 167 -1.03 -16.90 -6.45
C CYS A 167 -0.94 -17.03 -4.92
N SER A 168 -1.46 -18.12 -4.36
CA SER A 168 -1.34 -18.40 -2.92
C SER A 168 0.13 -18.52 -2.48
N ALA A 169 0.92 -19.29 -3.21
CA ALA A 169 2.36 -19.43 -2.94
C ALA A 169 3.11 -18.10 -3.11
N ALA A 170 2.80 -17.34 -4.16
CA ALA A 170 3.40 -16.03 -4.41
C ALA A 170 3.09 -15.03 -3.28
N THR A 171 1.89 -15.10 -2.70
CA THR A 171 1.47 -14.22 -1.59
C THR A 171 2.39 -14.39 -0.38
N GLY A 172 2.60 -15.62 0.09
CA GLY A 172 3.49 -15.89 1.22
C GLY A 172 4.96 -15.54 0.92
N ARG A 173 5.43 -15.88 -0.29
CA ARG A 173 6.79 -15.56 -0.74
C ARG A 173 7.03 -14.05 -0.79
N HIS A 174 6.08 -13.29 -1.32
CA HIS A 174 6.17 -11.83 -1.45
C HIS A 174 6.28 -11.17 -0.07
N LEU A 175 5.42 -11.57 0.88
CA LEU A 175 5.49 -11.06 2.24
C LEU A 175 6.86 -11.36 2.88
N GLY A 176 7.30 -12.62 2.83
CA GLY A 176 8.59 -13.00 3.42
C GLY A 176 9.77 -12.24 2.82
N MET A 177 9.79 -12.06 1.50
CA MET A 177 10.83 -11.32 0.80
C MET A 177 10.85 -9.83 1.20
N THR A 178 9.69 -9.17 1.16
CA THR A 178 9.62 -7.74 1.49
C THR A 178 9.96 -7.49 2.96
N GLU A 179 9.41 -8.26 3.89
CA GLU A 179 9.71 -8.11 5.32
C GLU A 179 11.20 -8.32 5.65
N SER A 180 11.87 -9.28 4.99
CA SER A 180 13.30 -9.52 5.21
C SER A 180 14.20 -8.33 4.86
N LEU A 181 13.74 -7.44 3.99
CA LEU A 181 14.52 -6.29 3.52
C LEU A 181 14.25 -5.01 4.33
N GLN A 182 13.05 -4.85 4.90
CA GLN A 182 12.67 -3.60 5.59
C GLN A 182 13.53 -3.32 6.81
N GLY A 183 13.84 -4.36 7.60
CA GLY A 183 14.58 -4.21 8.84
C GLY A 183 15.97 -3.60 8.63
N GLU A 184 16.70 -4.02 7.62
CA GLU A 184 18.04 -3.48 7.32
C GLU A 184 17.99 -2.04 6.80
N ILE A 185 16.98 -1.71 6.01
CA ILE A 185 16.78 -0.36 5.50
C ILE A 185 16.47 0.61 6.64
N ILE A 186 15.52 0.26 7.51
CA ILE A 186 15.13 1.11 8.66
C ILE A 186 16.33 1.30 9.61
N LYS A 187 17.09 0.24 9.90
CA LYS A 187 18.33 0.35 10.69
C LYS A 187 19.36 1.28 10.05
N GLY A 188 19.36 1.40 8.73
CA GLY A 188 20.27 2.27 7.98
C GLY A 188 19.86 3.75 7.99
N PHE A 189 18.61 4.10 8.35
CA PHE A 189 18.11 5.47 8.30
C PHE A 189 18.95 6.48 9.09
N PRO A 190 19.38 6.22 10.35
CA PRO A 190 20.24 7.15 11.07
C PRO A 190 21.56 7.45 10.35
N ASN A 191 22.13 6.46 9.64
CA ASN A 191 23.40 6.64 8.91
C ASN A 191 23.29 7.60 7.73
N ILE A 192 22.08 7.86 7.24
CA ILE A 192 21.80 8.81 6.15
C ILE A 192 21.04 10.06 6.65
N GLY A 193 21.03 10.28 7.96
CA GLY A 193 20.42 11.44 8.60
C GLY A 193 18.89 11.45 8.54
N VAL A 194 18.26 10.28 8.55
CA VAL A 194 16.79 10.13 8.66
C VAL A 194 16.45 9.76 10.09
N THR A 195 15.43 10.43 10.62
CA THR A 195 14.88 10.22 11.97
C THR A 195 13.52 9.56 11.87
#